data_f902e8ae54a5423b8b8b24b179b5239f
#
_entry.id   f902e8ae54a5423b8b8b24b179b5239f
#
_cell.length_a   1.000
_cell.length_b   1.000
_cell.length_c   1.000
_cell.angle_alpha   90.00
_cell.angle_beta   90.00
_cell.angle_gamma   90.00
#
_symmetry.space_group_name_H-M   'P 1'
#
loop_
_entity.id
_entity.type
_entity.pdbx_description
1 polymer ?
#
loop_
_entity_poly.entity_id
_entity_poly.type
_entity_poly.pdbx_seq_one_letter_code
_entity_poly.pdbx_strand_id
1 'polypeptide(L)'
;MKAIILLSLLATLVPLLGQTEKTTPEKPAKPAESDKQALLPNQQAFLNLPEEQRKNFIKAIEEANRLFQQKRIFETLAELEKAYKIFTDSPEIYNLRGSCFIEMRSFEKALSDFKKAAELSKDNPSIEFNIGEVYFVTKEWQKSLDMFEKVIKLVPENNMALGRLVEFKILLCKKKLGKKEDAIILSEKYDFLDDSPYYYYAKAAMAYDENNLIKAEEWLAIAGRIFNDPNVLAPWQDTLVEYGYIKSFYGEESTEE
;
A
#
# COMPACT_ATOMS: atom_id res chain seq x y z
N MET A 1 16.50 14.22 6.99
CA MET A 1 15.41 13.37 7.55
C MET A 1 14.89 12.50 6.44
N LYS A 2 15.15 11.18 6.51
CA LYS A 2 14.76 10.25 5.45
C LYS A 2 13.25 10.00 5.53
N ALA A 3 12.49 10.51 4.58
CA ALA A 3 11.07 10.23 4.46
C ALA A 3 10.91 8.80 3.94
N ILE A 4 10.33 7.92 4.74
CA ILE A 4 9.75 6.68 4.24
C ILE A 4 8.39 7.07 3.69
N ILE A 5 8.26 7.11 2.38
CA ILE A 5 6.97 7.31 1.73
C ILE A 5 6.27 5.96 1.75
N LEU A 6 5.50 5.71 2.80
CA LEU A 6 4.55 4.61 2.73
C LEU A 6 3.51 4.99 1.71
N LEU A 7 3.39 4.15 0.70
CA LEU A 7 2.31 4.26 -0.26
C LEU A 7 1.00 4.07 0.52
N SER A 8 0.33 5.18 0.84
CA SER A 8 -1.07 5.10 1.18
C SER A 8 -1.81 4.73 -0.11
N LEU A 9 -1.81 3.43 -0.45
CA LEU A 9 -2.75 2.90 -1.41
C LEU A 9 -4.14 3.05 -0.77
N LEU A 10 -4.65 4.27 -0.83
CA LEU A 10 -6.03 4.59 -0.54
C LEU A 10 -6.85 3.84 -1.59
N ALA A 11 -7.32 2.65 -1.21
CA ALA A 11 -8.49 2.12 -1.85
C ALA A 11 -9.58 3.19 -1.68
N THR A 12 -9.76 4.00 -2.70
CA THR A 12 -10.90 4.91 -2.78
C THR A 12 -12.14 4.07 -2.54
N LEU A 13 -12.73 4.24 -1.37
CA LEU A 13 -14.09 3.82 -1.11
C LEU A 13 -14.93 4.66 -2.06
N VAL A 14 -15.20 4.12 -3.25
CA VAL A 14 -16.21 4.72 -4.14
C VAL A 14 -17.52 4.58 -3.38
N PRO A 15 -18.14 5.67 -2.96
CA PRO A 15 -19.46 5.57 -2.36
C PRO A 15 -20.40 5.06 -3.44
N LEU A 16 -21.07 3.94 -3.17
CA LEU A 16 -22.18 3.43 -3.97
C LEU A 16 -23.38 4.35 -3.79
N LEU A 17 -23.28 5.57 -4.33
CA LEU A 17 -24.36 6.55 -4.43
C LEU A 17 -24.33 7.17 -5.82
N GLY A 18 -25.13 6.57 -6.71
CA GLY A 18 -25.85 7.26 -7.78
C GLY A 18 -25.06 8.11 -8.77
N GLN A 19 -24.53 7.49 -9.83
CA GLN A 19 -24.41 8.18 -11.10
C GLN A 19 -25.57 7.73 -12.00
N THR A 20 -26.51 8.63 -12.24
CA THR A 20 -27.52 8.49 -13.27
C THR A 20 -26.91 8.89 -14.61
N GLU A 21 -26.36 7.94 -15.36
CA GLU A 21 -26.12 8.14 -16.77
C GLU A 21 -27.36 7.74 -17.57
N LYS A 22 -27.84 8.68 -18.38
CA LYS A 22 -28.87 8.44 -19.40
C LYS A 22 -28.25 7.65 -20.55
N THR A 23 -28.60 6.39 -20.66
CA THR A 23 -28.43 5.62 -21.89
C THR A 23 -29.77 5.01 -22.32
N THR A 24 -29.99 5.04 -23.62
CA THR A 24 -31.13 4.57 -24.40
C THR A 24 -31.40 3.07 -24.16
N PRO A 25 -32.67 2.59 -24.28
CA PRO A 25 -33.05 1.27 -23.76
C PRO A 25 -32.66 0.15 -24.70
N GLU A 26 -31.75 -0.70 -24.24
CA GLU A 26 -31.58 -2.06 -24.76
C GLU A 26 -32.29 -3.06 -23.83
N LYS A 27 -32.89 -4.08 -24.46
CA LYS A 27 -33.78 -5.09 -23.89
C LYS A 27 -33.16 -5.81 -22.66
N PRO A 28 -33.90 -6.05 -21.56
CA PRO A 28 -33.30 -6.54 -20.33
C PRO A 28 -32.88 -8.01 -20.44
N ALA A 29 -31.57 -8.25 -20.36
CA ALA A 29 -31.05 -9.53 -19.90
C ALA A 29 -31.33 -9.65 -18.40
N LYS A 30 -31.78 -10.84 -17.93
CA LYS A 30 -32.01 -11.11 -16.50
C LYS A 30 -30.78 -10.74 -15.69
N PRO A 31 -30.91 -9.99 -14.55
CA PRO A 31 -29.80 -9.75 -13.68
C PRO A 31 -29.32 -11.09 -13.11
N ALA A 32 -28.02 -11.38 -13.25
CA ALA A 32 -27.38 -12.37 -12.42
C ALA A 32 -27.58 -11.93 -10.96
N GLU A 33 -28.04 -12.83 -10.10
CA GLU A 33 -28.09 -12.61 -8.65
C GLU A 33 -26.67 -12.31 -8.19
N SER A 34 -26.37 -11.02 -7.99
CA SER A 34 -25.16 -10.62 -7.28
C SER A 34 -25.31 -11.12 -5.85
N ASP A 35 -24.46 -12.03 -5.43
CA ASP A 35 -24.29 -12.41 -4.03
C ASP A 35 -24.22 -11.12 -3.20
N LYS A 36 -25.29 -10.80 -2.52
CA LYS A 36 -25.33 -9.70 -1.55
C LYS A 36 -24.47 -10.14 -0.37
N GLN A 37 -23.20 -9.84 -0.45
CA GLN A 37 -22.29 -10.05 0.66
C GLN A 37 -22.86 -9.34 1.88
N ALA A 38 -23.15 -10.09 2.95
CA ALA A 38 -23.71 -9.53 4.16
C ALA A 38 -22.75 -8.46 4.72
N LEU A 39 -23.31 -7.30 5.06
CA LEU A 39 -22.54 -6.21 5.65
C LEU A 39 -21.86 -6.68 6.94
N LEU A 40 -20.64 -6.26 7.14
CA LEU A 40 -19.93 -6.46 8.40
C LEU A 40 -20.66 -5.73 9.54
N PRO A 41 -20.55 -6.22 10.79
CA PRO A 41 -21.23 -5.60 11.93
C PRO A 41 -20.93 -4.09 12.10
N ASN A 42 -19.70 -3.67 11.91
CA ASN A 42 -19.29 -2.27 11.96
C ASN A 42 -19.90 -1.44 10.80
N GLN A 43 -20.00 -2.01 9.60
CA GLN A 43 -20.68 -1.35 8.47
C GLN A 43 -22.16 -1.14 8.76
N GLN A 44 -22.84 -2.16 9.31
CA GLN A 44 -24.23 -2.04 9.73
C GLN A 44 -24.39 -0.99 10.85
N ALA A 45 -23.50 -0.97 11.84
CA ALA A 45 -23.50 0.01 12.91
C ALA A 45 -23.31 1.42 12.38
N PHE A 46 -22.41 1.63 11.43
CA PHE A 46 -22.22 2.93 10.78
C PHE A 46 -23.46 3.41 10.04
N LEU A 47 -24.12 2.52 9.28
CA LEU A 47 -25.37 2.85 8.56
C LEU A 47 -26.51 3.24 9.50
N ASN A 48 -26.52 2.74 10.73
CA ASN A 48 -27.53 3.05 11.74
C ASN A 48 -27.29 4.41 12.45
N LEU A 49 -26.16 5.06 12.24
CA LEU A 49 -25.92 6.42 12.77
C LEU A 49 -26.88 7.44 12.12
N PRO A 50 -27.26 8.51 12.86
CA PRO A 50 -27.95 9.64 12.28
C PRO A 50 -27.22 10.17 11.03
N GLU A 51 -27.98 10.60 10.02
CA GLU A 51 -27.43 11.05 8.74
C GLU A 51 -26.38 12.18 8.93
N GLU A 52 -26.64 13.12 9.82
CA GLU A 52 -25.71 14.21 10.12
C GLU A 52 -24.38 13.70 10.69
N GLN A 53 -24.41 12.72 11.58
CA GLN A 53 -23.20 12.10 12.13
C GLN A 53 -22.40 11.37 11.04
N ARG A 54 -23.07 10.64 10.15
CA ARG A 54 -22.41 10.01 9.02
C ARG A 54 -21.73 11.01 8.09
N LYS A 55 -22.42 12.10 7.77
CA LYS A 55 -21.86 13.21 6.96
C LYS A 55 -20.64 13.85 7.62
N ASN A 56 -20.73 14.13 8.91
CA ASN A 56 -19.63 14.72 9.68
C ASN A 56 -18.44 13.74 9.78
N PHE A 57 -18.69 12.46 9.96
CA PHE A 57 -17.66 11.43 9.94
C PHE A 57 -16.94 11.38 8.60
N ILE A 58 -17.68 11.25 7.49
CA ILE A 58 -17.12 11.18 6.13
C ILE A 58 -16.27 12.43 5.86
N LYS A 59 -16.78 13.62 6.16
CA LYS A 59 -16.04 14.88 6.00
C LYS A 59 -14.72 14.89 6.78
N ALA A 60 -14.71 14.40 8.01
CA ALA A 60 -13.50 14.33 8.83
C ALA A 60 -12.48 13.34 8.25
N ILE A 61 -12.91 12.18 7.73
CA ILE A 61 -12.04 11.21 7.06
C ILE A 61 -11.47 11.76 5.75
N GLU A 62 -12.30 12.42 4.93
CA GLU A 62 -11.85 13.05 3.68
C GLU A 62 -10.79 14.13 3.95
N GLU A 63 -11.03 14.99 4.96
CA GLU A 63 -10.06 16.02 5.35
C GLU A 63 -8.78 15.41 5.92
N ALA A 64 -8.88 14.38 6.75
CA ALA A 64 -7.72 13.66 7.26
C ALA A 64 -6.87 13.07 6.11
N ASN A 65 -7.51 12.44 5.11
CA ASN A 65 -6.81 11.92 3.93
C ASN A 65 -6.12 13.04 3.15
N ARG A 66 -6.79 14.16 2.92
CA ARG A 66 -6.21 15.32 2.23
C ARG A 66 -4.98 15.88 2.95
N LEU A 67 -5.06 16.00 4.27
CA LEU A 67 -3.95 16.47 5.10
C LEU A 67 -2.79 15.48 5.11
N PHE A 68 -3.07 14.18 5.16
CA PHE A 68 -2.06 13.14 5.10
C PHE A 68 -1.27 13.17 3.78
N GLN A 69 -1.95 13.33 2.65
CA GLN A 69 -1.30 13.50 1.34
C GLN A 69 -0.39 14.73 1.30
N GLN A 70 -0.72 15.77 2.06
CA GLN A 70 0.10 16.98 2.23
C GLN A 70 1.21 16.81 3.29
N LYS A 71 1.39 15.61 3.84
CA LYS A 71 2.36 15.32 4.93
C LYS A 71 2.13 16.13 6.22
N ARG A 72 0.91 16.63 6.42
CA ARG A 72 0.50 17.37 7.62
C ARG A 72 0.03 16.41 8.71
N ILE A 73 0.96 15.63 9.23
CA ILE A 73 0.67 14.43 10.05
C ILE A 73 -0.09 14.77 11.35
N PHE A 74 0.31 15.82 12.07
CA PHE A 74 -0.37 16.20 13.33
C PHE A 74 -1.80 16.66 13.09
N GLU A 75 -2.05 17.37 12.00
CA GLU A 75 -3.39 17.83 11.65
C GLU A 75 -4.25 16.66 11.15
N THR A 76 -3.66 15.71 10.42
CA THR A 76 -4.31 14.45 10.09
C THR A 76 -4.81 13.73 11.35
N LEU A 77 -3.94 13.58 12.35
CA LEU A 77 -4.31 12.96 13.64
C LEU A 77 -5.43 13.71 14.35
N ALA A 78 -5.45 15.05 14.28
CA ALA A 78 -6.51 15.85 14.86
C ALA A 78 -7.87 15.65 14.16
N GLU A 79 -7.89 15.51 12.83
CA GLU A 79 -9.12 15.20 12.09
C GLU A 79 -9.60 13.77 12.37
N LEU A 80 -8.68 12.80 12.44
CA LEU A 80 -9.01 11.42 12.82
C LEU A 80 -9.63 11.34 14.22
N GLU A 81 -9.20 12.17 15.16
CA GLU A 81 -9.78 12.25 16.50
C GLU A 81 -11.23 12.75 16.46
N LYS A 82 -11.56 13.67 15.54
CA LYS A 82 -12.96 14.12 15.33
C LYS A 82 -13.82 12.98 14.79
N ALA A 83 -13.32 12.24 13.80
CA ALA A 83 -14.01 11.06 13.26
C ALA A 83 -14.20 9.98 14.33
N TYR A 84 -13.17 9.71 15.13
CA TYR A 84 -13.18 8.71 16.20
C TYR A 84 -14.25 9.01 17.26
N LYS A 85 -14.47 10.28 17.62
CA LYS A 85 -15.55 10.69 18.55
C LYS A 85 -16.95 10.43 18.02
N ILE A 86 -17.11 10.31 16.70
CA ILE A 86 -18.40 10.01 16.07
C ILE A 86 -18.60 8.49 15.95
N PHE A 87 -17.57 7.76 15.49
CA PHE A 87 -17.66 6.33 15.27
C PHE A 87 -16.29 5.67 15.43
N THR A 88 -16.18 4.76 16.41
CA THR A 88 -14.90 4.14 16.82
C THR A 88 -14.53 2.90 16.00
N ASP A 89 -15.52 2.16 15.46
CA ASP A 89 -15.31 0.87 14.82
C ASP A 89 -15.07 0.99 13.29
N SER A 90 -14.32 2.04 12.91
CA SER A 90 -13.96 2.31 11.52
C SER A 90 -12.54 1.82 11.22
N PRO A 91 -12.36 0.86 10.30
CA PRO A 91 -11.04 0.44 9.87
C PRO A 91 -10.24 1.58 9.22
N GLU A 92 -10.91 2.55 8.59
CA GLU A 92 -10.29 3.69 7.93
C GLU A 92 -9.52 4.56 8.92
N ILE A 93 -10.09 4.81 10.12
CA ILE A 93 -9.41 5.59 11.18
C ILE A 93 -8.10 4.91 11.58
N TYR A 94 -8.16 3.63 11.91
CA TYR A 94 -6.98 2.91 12.37
C TYR A 94 -5.94 2.75 11.26
N ASN A 95 -6.38 2.49 10.03
CA ASN A 95 -5.46 2.38 8.90
C ASN A 95 -4.73 3.70 8.63
N LEU A 96 -5.43 4.82 8.56
CA LEU A 96 -4.80 6.12 8.32
C LEU A 96 -3.96 6.59 9.51
N ARG A 97 -4.39 6.31 10.76
CA ARG A 97 -3.61 6.62 11.96
C ARG A 97 -2.33 5.77 12.03
N GLY A 98 -2.42 4.50 11.66
CA GLY A 98 -1.26 3.63 11.49
C GLY A 98 -0.26 4.20 10.47
N SER A 99 -0.74 4.70 9.34
CA SER A 99 0.08 5.37 8.33
C SER A 99 0.75 6.65 8.88
N CYS A 100 0.04 7.43 9.70
CA CYS A 100 0.64 8.57 10.41
C CYS A 100 1.78 8.12 11.35
N PHE A 101 1.61 7.01 12.08
CA PHE A 101 2.65 6.48 12.94
C PHE A 101 3.86 5.96 12.17
N ILE A 102 3.68 5.45 10.95
CA ILE A 102 4.80 5.12 10.06
C ILE A 102 5.62 6.38 9.73
N GLU A 103 4.97 7.45 9.29
CA GLU A 103 5.65 8.73 9.01
C GLU A 103 6.43 9.25 10.24
N MET A 104 5.91 8.98 11.44
CA MET A 104 6.57 9.31 12.71
C MET A 104 7.57 8.25 13.17
N ARG A 105 7.81 7.19 12.38
CA ARG A 105 8.66 6.04 12.72
C ARG A 105 8.28 5.31 14.01
N SER A 106 7.02 5.39 14.40
CA SER A 106 6.45 4.73 15.57
C SER A 106 5.86 3.36 15.18
N PHE A 107 6.71 2.44 14.74
CA PHE A 107 6.32 1.18 14.09
C PHE A 107 5.44 0.28 14.96
N GLU A 108 5.66 0.23 16.26
CA GLU A 108 4.83 -0.56 17.19
C GLU A 108 3.40 -0.02 17.26
N LYS A 109 3.23 1.31 17.31
CA LYS A 109 1.90 1.95 17.29
C LYS A 109 1.21 1.73 15.94
N ALA A 110 1.95 1.87 14.84
CA ALA A 110 1.45 1.61 13.50
C ALA A 110 0.94 0.17 13.38
N LEU A 111 1.73 -0.81 13.82
CA LEU A 111 1.36 -2.22 13.77
C LEU A 111 0.11 -2.52 14.62
N SER A 112 -0.01 -1.91 15.80
CA SER A 112 -1.20 -2.03 16.64
C SER A 112 -2.45 -1.53 15.93
N ASP A 113 -2.37 -0.36 15.31
CA ASP A 113 -3.49 0.23 14.59
C ASP A 113 -3.85 -0.55 13.32
N PHE A 114 -2.89 -0.96 12.52
CA PHE A 114 -3.16 -1.79 11.35
C PHE A 114 -3.80 -3.13 11.70
N LYS A 115 -3.38 -3.77 12.80
CA LYS A 115 -4.03 -4.99 13.29
C LYS A 115 -5.47 -4.73 13.71
N LYS A 116 -5.74 -3.60 14.38
CA LYS A 116 -7.10 -3.20 14.72
C LYS A 116 -7.95 -2.95 13.47
N ALA A 117 -7.40 -2.31 12.44
CA ALA A 117 -8.05 -2.14 11.16
C ALA A 117 -8.36 -3.49 10.49
N ALA A 118 -7.44 -4.44 10.52
CA ALA A 118 -7.61 -5.78 9.95
C ALA A 118 -8.69 -6.61 10.69
N GLU A 119 -8.84 -6.43 12.00
CA GLU A 119 -9.95 -7.03 12.76
C GLU A 119 -11.31 -6.52 12.30
N LEU A 120 -11.39 -5.22 11.99
CA LEU A 120 -12.63 -4.54 11.57
C LEU A 120 -12.94 -4.73 10.07
N SER A 121 -11.94 -5.00 9.25
CA SER A 121 -12.08 -5.21 7.80
C SER A 121 -11.19 -6.38 7.37
N LYS A 122 -11.72 -7.59 7.61
CA LYS A 122 -11.00 -8.84 7.30
C LYS A 122 -10.68 -8.94 5.81
N ASP A 123 -9.51 -9.49 5.54
CA ASP A 123 -9.01 -9.77 4.18
C ASP A 123 -8.98 -8.54 3.26
N ASN A 124 -8.78 -7.36 3.85
CA ASN A 124 -8.53 -6.14 3.10
C ASN A 124 -7.05 -6.10 2.65
N PRO A 125 -6.77 -6.22 1.34
CA PRO A 125 -5.39 -6.34 0.86
C PRO A 125 -4.52 -5.12 1.20
N SER A 126 -5.09 -3.91 1.26
CA SER A 126 -4.35 -2.70 1.58
C SER A 126 -3.91 -2.67 3.06
N ILE A 127 -4.77 -3.10 3.96
CA ILE A 127 -4.45 -3.16 5.40
C ILE A 127 -3.41 -4.26 5.67
N GLU A 128 -3.61 -5.43 5.08
CA GLU A 128 -2.67 -6.54 5.20
C GLU A 128 -1.30 -6.19 4.58
N PHE A 129 -1.29 -5.46 3.48
CA PHE A 129 -0.08 -4.91 2.88
C PHE A 129 0.66 -3.99 3.86
N ASN A 130 -0.04 -3.05 4.51
CA ASN A 130 0.55 -2.14 5.48
C ASN A 130 1.18 -2.88 6.68
N ILE A 131 0.56 -3.99 7.14
CA ILE A 131 1.15 -4.85 8.17
C ILE A 131 2.46 -5.50 7.65
N GLY A 132 2.44 -6.01 6.42
CA GLY A 132 3.61 -6.56 5.74
C GLY A 132 4.75 -5.55 5.62
N GLU A 133 4.43 -4.29 5.30
CA GLU A 133 5.37 -3.18 5.22
C GLU A 133 6.03 -2.88 6.58
N VAL A 134 5.25 -2.84 7.66
CA VAL A 134 5.84 -2.65 8.99
C VAL A 134 6.87 -3.73 9.28
N TYR A 135 6.55 -4.99 9.02
CA TYR A 135 7.51 -6.09 9.20
C TYR A 135 8.71 -5.99 8.26
N PHE A 136 8.52 -5.47 7.04
CA PHE A 136 9.61 -5.29 6.08
C PHE A 136 10.61 -4.23 6.56
N VAL A 137 10.14 -3.06 6.97
CA VAL A 137 11.00 -1.96 7.45
C VAL A 137 11.65 -2.27 8.80
N THR A 138 11.01 -3.09 9.63
CA THR A 138 11.58 -3.58 10.91
C THR A 138 12.47 -4.81 10.74
N LYS A 139 12.66 -5.29 9.48
CA LYS A 139 13.52 -6.43 9.14
C LYS A 139 13.02 -7.78 9.67
N GLU A 140 11.74 -7.90 10.00
CA GLU A 140 11.11 -9.15 10.42
C GLU A 140 10.71 -9.97 9.19
N TRP A 141 11.72 -10.40 8.42
CA TRP A 141 11.59 -10.93 7.06
C TRP A 141 10.61 -12.08 6.89
N GLN A 142 10.55 -13.01 7.85
CA GLN A 142 9.61 -14.13 7.74
C GLN A 142 8.17 -13.66 7.92
N LYS A 143 7.90 -12.80 8.92
CA LYS A 143 6.56 -12.25 9.12
C LYS A 143 6.11 -11.38 7.92
N SER A 144 7.03 -10.59 7.38
CA SER A 144 6.79 -9.81 6.16
C SER A 144 6.44 -10.71 4.98
N LEU A 145 7.21 -11.78 4.76
CA LEU A 145 6.93 -12.76 3.71
C LEU A 145 5.55 -13.38 3.87
N ASP A 146 5.21 -13.86 5.07
CA ASP A 146 3.91 -14.49 5.34
C ASP A 146 2.75 -13.53 5.04
N MET A 147 2.90 -12.24 5.40
CA MET A 147 1.91 -11.21 5.11
C MET A 147 1.80 -10.96 3.61
N PHE A 148 2.91 -10.77 2.89
CA PHE A 148 2.86 -10.53 1.45
C PHE A 148 2.35 -11.75 0.66
N GLU A 149 2.65 -12.98 1.10
CA GLU A 149 2.06 -14.20 0.52
C GLU A 149 0.54 -14.33 0.81
N LYS A 150 0.04 -13.72 1.89
CA LYS A 150 -1.40 -13.54 2.12
C LYS A 150 -1.96 -12.48 1.16
N VAL A 151 -1.32 -11.31 1.09
CA VAL A 151 -1.78 -10.17 0.28
C VAL A 151 -1.91 -10.56 -1.19
N ILE A 152 -0.93 -11.26 -1.77
CA ILE A 152 -0.97 -11.61 -3.20
C ILE A 152 -2.19 -12.48 -3.57
N LYS A 153 -2.75 -13.23 -2.61
CA LYS A 153 -3.97 -14.04 -2.81
C LYS A 153 -5.25 -13.18 -2.72
N LEU A 154 -5.16 -12.01 -2.11
CA LEU A 154 -6.28 -11.10 -1.91
C LEU A 154 -6.33 -9.98 -2.98
N VAL A 155 -5.20 -9.72 -3.64
CA VAL A 155 -5.12 -8.68 -4.67
C VAL A 155 -5.92 -9.11 -5.89
N PRO A 156 -6.90 -8.29 -6.34
CA PRO A 156 -7.63 -8.56 -7.57
C PRO A 156 -6.68 -8.61 -8.78
N GLU A 157 -6.94 -9.50 -9.74
CA GLU A 157 -6.12 -9.66 -10.94
C GLU A 157 -5.93 -8.37 -11.75
N ASN A 158 -6.92 -7.49 -11.74
CA ASN A 158 -6.87 -6.19 -12.41
C ASN A 158 -6.04 -5.14 -11.67
N ASN A 159 -5.62 -5.39 -10.43
CA ASN A 159 -4.73 -4.50 -9.68
C ASN A 159 -3.26 -4.93 -9.85
N MET A 160 -2.79 -4.83 -11.08
CA MET A 160 -1.42 -5.24 -11.43
C MET A 160 -0.35 -4.45 -10.67
N ALA A 161 -0.56 -3.16 -10.45
CA ALA A 161 0.42 -2.30 -9.77
C ALA A 161 0.74 -2.81 -8.36
N LEU A 162 -0.28 -3.10 -7.55
CA LEU A 162 -0.10 -3.67 -6.22
C LEU A 162 0.45 -5.10 -6.31
N GLY A 163 -0.09 -5.94 -7.19
CA GLY A 163 0.34 -7.31 -7.33
C GLY A 163 1.83 -7.42 -7.63
N ARG A 164 2.33 -6.66 -8.60
CA ARG A 164 3.76 -6.65 -8.97
C ARG A 164 4.66 -6.14 -7.85
N LEU A 165 4.24 -5.09 -7.15
CA LEU A 165 5.01 -4.56 -6.01
C LEU A 165 5.10 -5.59 -4.88
N VAL A 166 3.99 -6.28 -4.56
CA VAL A 166 3.95 -7.35 -3.54
C VAL A 166 4.87 -8.50 -3.93
N GLU A 167 4.82 -8.96 -5.18
CA GLU A 167 5.71 -10.02 -5.67
C GLU A 167 7.19 -9.64 -5.60
N PHE A 168 7.52 -8.38 -5.88
CA PHE A 168 8.88 -7.87 -5.71
C PHE A 168 9.32 -7.90 -4.24
N LYS A 169 8.45 -7.49 -3.31
CA LYS A 169 8.74 -7.57 -1.87
C LYS A 169 8.87 -9.03 -1.40
N ILE A 170 8.07 -9.96 -1.93
CA ILE A 170 8.23 -11.41 -1.68
C ILE A 170 9.60 -11.89 -2.14
N LEU A 171 10.03 -11.51 -3.35
CA LEU A 171 11.36 -11.81 -3.87
C LEU A 171 12.44 -11.35 -2.89
N LEU A 172 12.38 -10.12 -2.44
CA LEU A 172 13.36 -9.53 -1.52
C LEU A 172 13.36 -10.23 -0.15
N CYS A 173 12.18 -10.54 0.41
CA CYS A 173 12.07 -11.31 1.65
C CYS A 173 12.71 -12.71 1.50
N LYS A 174 12.42 -13.43 0.41
CA LYS A 174 13.01 -14.75 0.13
C LYS A 174 14.54 -14.68 0.04
N LYS A 175 15.08 -13.62 -0.56
CA LYS A 175 16.54 -13.39 -0.60
C LYS A 175 17.12 -13.23 0.82
N LYS A 176 16.53 -12.41 1.69
CA LYS A 176 17.00 -12.24 3.09
C LYS A 176 16.90 -13.52 3.92
N LEU A 177 15.96 -14.39 3.58
CA LEU A 177 15.76 -15.68 4.24
C LEU A 177 16.63 -16.81 3.64
N GLY A 178 17.49 -16.51 2.68
CA GLY A 178 18.38 -17.50 2.04
C GLY A 178 17.68 -18.46 1.07
N LYS A 179 16.42 -18.19 0.67
CA LYS A 179 15.65 -18.99 -0.31
C LYS A 179 16.04 -18.58 -1.74
N LYS A 180 17.30 -18.87 -2.10
CA LYS A 180 17.93 -18.33 -3.33
C LYS A 180 17.24 -18.80 -4.61
N GLU A 181 16.93 -20.11 -4.73
CA GLU A 181 16.26 -20.66 -5.90
C GLU A 181 14.89 -20.01 -6.15
N ASP A 182 14.08 -19.85 -5.10
CA ASP A 182 12.78 -19.18 -5.18
C ASP A 182 12.92 -17.72 -5.63
N ALA A 183 13.94 -17.03 -5.13
CA ALA A 183 14.19 -15.64 -5.49
C ALA A 183 14.63 -15.49 -6.95
N ILE A 184 15.44 -16.42 -7.47
CA ILE A 184 15.83 -16.47 -8.89
C ILE A 184 14.59 -16.68 -9.77
N ILE A 185 13.76 -17.67 -9.45
CA ILE A 185 12.52 -17.95 -10.19
C ILE A 185 11.63 -16.70 -10.23
N LEU A 186 11.47 -16.01 -9.10
CA LEU A 186 10.69 -14.77 -9.06
C LEU A 186 11.35 -13.66 -9.90
N SER A 187 12.68 -13.53 -9.88
CA SER A 187 13.37 -12.49 -10.65
C SER A 187 13.22 -12.63 -12.16
N GLU A 188 12.89 -13.82 -12.62
CA GLU A 188 12.68 -14.17 -14.03
C GLU A 188 11.20 -14.32 -14.42
N LYS A 189 10.30 -14.06 -13.47
CA LYS A 189 8.85 -14.27 -13.68
C LYS A 189 8.26 -13.40 -14.76
N TYR A 190 8.77 -12.18 -14.91
CA TYR A 190 8.32 -11.20 -15.90
C TYR A 190 9.49 -10.73 -16.75
N ASP A 191 9.19 -10.34 -17.98
CA ASP A 191 10.17 -9.77 -18.91
C ASP A 191 9.92 -8.26 -19.14
N PHE A 192 10.64 -7.68 -20.07
CA PHE A 192 10.55 -6.24 -20.40
C PHE A 192 9.23 -5.82 -21.08
N LEU A 193 8.35 -6.75 -21.40
CA LEU A 193 7.01 -6.48 -21.97
C LEU A 193 5.95 -6.33 -20.88
N ASP A 194 6.27 -6.62 -19.61
CA ASP A 194 5.36 -6.36 -18.50
C ASP A 194 5.24 -4.84 -18.25
N ASP A 195 4.00 -4.34 -18.16
CA ASP A 195 3.70 -2.92 -18.00
C ASP A 195 3.97 -2.41 -16.57
N SER A 196 4.94 -2.99 -15.87
CA SER A 196 5.32 -2.58 -14.51
C SER A 196 6.84 -2.44 -14.37
N PRO A 197 7.32 -1.72 -13.35
CA PRO A 197 8.74 -1.63 -13.06
C PRO A 197 9.39 -2.95 -12.61
N TYR A 198 8.61 -4.03 -12.39
CA TYR A 198 9.06 -5.27 -11.78
C TYR A 198 10.34 -5.83 -12.43
N TYR A 199 10.33 -6.01 -13.74
CA TYR A 199 11.46 -6.60 -14.47
C TYR A 199 12.78 -5.87 -14.17
N TYR A 200 12.77 -4.57 -14.27
CA TYR A 200 13.95 -3.72 -14.09
C TYR A 200 14.43 -3.73 -12.65
N TYR A 201 13.51 -3.62 -11.68
CA TYR A 201 13.82 -3.63 -10.26
C TYR A 201 14.28 -5.00 -9.77
N ALA A 202 13.72 -6.09 -10.31
CA ALA A 202 14.21 -7.44 -10.03
C ALA A 202 15.64 -7.65 -10.56
N LYS A 203 15.94 -7.21 -11.79
CA LYS A 203 17.30 -7.25 -12.34
C LYS A 203 18.28 -6.38 -11.55
N ALA A 204 17.88 -5.19 -11.12
CA ALA A 204 18.69 -4.34 -10.27
C ALA A 204 18.99 -5.02 -8.92
N ALA A 205 17.97 -5.61 -8.28
CA ALA A 205 18.12 -6.32 -7.01
C ALA A 205 19.08 -7.54 -7.13
N MET A 206 19.04 -8.27 -8.24
CA MET A 206 19.99 -9.36 -8.48
C MET A 206 21.41 -8.83 -8.67
N ALA A 207 21.59 -7.75 -9.44
CA ALA A 207 22.90 -7.14 -9.66
C ALA A 207 23.51 -6.55 -8.36
N TYR A 208 22.70 -5.97 -7.48
CA TYR A 208 23.16 -5.55 -6.15
C TYR A 208 23.71 -6.71 -5.31
N ASP A 209 23.07 -7.88 -5.35
CA ASP A 209 23.54 -9.07 -4.63
C ASP A 209 24.87 -9.61 -5.17
N GLU A 210 25.08 -9.48 -6.48
CA GLU A 210 26.33 -9.81 -7.14
C GLU A 210 27.42 -8.75 -6.90
N ASN A 211 27.12 -7.73 -6.10
CA ASN A 211 27.97 -6.55 -5.88
C ASN A 211 28.34 -5.79 -7.17
N ASN A 212 27.51 -5.92 -8.19
CA ASN A 212 27.64 -5.24 -9.48
C ASN A 212 26.82 -3.94 -9.48
N LEU A 213 27.32 -2.92 -8.77
CA LEU A 213 26.61 -1.66 -8.57
C LEU A 213 26.33 -0.93 -9.90
N ILE A 214 27.31 -0.96 -10.83
CA ILE A 214 27.15 -0.32 -12.14
C ILE A 214 25.96 -0.92 -12.88
N LYS A 215 25.87 -2.24 -12.91
CA LYS A 215 24.78 -2.93 -13.59
C LYS A 215 23.42 -2.68 -12.91
N ALA A 216 23.40 -2.62 -11.59
CA ALA A 216 22.19 -2.29 -10.84
C ALA A 216 21.68 -0.88 -11.18
N GLU A 217 22.57 0.12 -11.20
CA GLU A 217 22.22 1.50 -11.56
C GLU A 217 21.79 1.62 -13.04
N GLU A 218 22.39 0.86 -13.96
CA GLU A 218 21.94 0.80 -15.36
C GLU A 218 20.47 0.35 -15.44
N TRP A 219 20.08 -0.72 -14.72
CA TRP A 219 18.70 -1.19 -14.72
C TRP A 219 17.74 -0.16 -14.15
N LEU A 220 18.10 0.51 -13.06
CA LEU A 220 17.27 1.57 -12.47
C LEU A 220 17.14 2.79 -13.41
N ALA A 221 18.22 3.16 -14.10
CA ALA A 221 18.20 4.23 -15.09
C ALA A 221 17.30 3.88 -16.31
N ILE A 222 17.27 2.61 -16.73
CA ILE A 222 16.36 2.14 -17.78
C ILE A 222 14.91 2.27 -17.29
N ALA A 223 14.59 1.79 -16.08
CA ALA A 223 13.27 1.92 -15.49
C ALA A 223 12.81 3.39 -15.45
N GLY A 224 13.68 4.31 -15.02
CA GLY A 224 13.40 5.75 -14.96
C GLY A 224 13.15 6.40 -16.32
N ARG A 225 13.68 5.84 -17.41
CA ARG A 225 13.42 6.31 -18.78
C ARG A 225 12.11 5.79 -19.36
N ILE A 226 11.67 4.61 -18.93
CA ILE A 226 10.44 3.96 -19.42
C ILE A 226 9.23 4.46 -18.64
N PHE A 227 9.34 4.52 -17.31
CA PHE A 227 8.27 4.94 -16.42
C PHE A 227 8.51 6.39 -15.99
N ASN A 228 8.00 7.33 -16.79
CA ASN A 228 8.25 8.77 -16.62
C ASN A 228 7.49 9.40 -15.45
N ASP A 229 6.47 8.72 -14.87
CA ASP A 229 5.74 9.19 -13.71
C ASP A 229 6.48 8.82 -12.43
N PRO A 230 6.99 9.79 -11.65
CA PRO A 230 7.65 9.52 -10.38
C PRO A 230 6.78 8.74 -9.40
N ASN A 231 5.45 8.90 -9.44
CA ASN A 231 4.54 8.19 -8.55
C ASN A 231 4.50 6.68 -8.84
N VAL A 232 4.76 6.28 -10.07
CA VAL A 232 4.87 4.85 -10.44
C VAL A 232 6.13 4.23 -9.86
N LEU A 233 7.24 4.98 -9.83
CA LEU A 233 8.53 4.46 -9.38
C LEU A 233 8.77 4.59 -7.88
N ALA A 234 8.16 5.59 -7.22
CA ALA A 234 8.42 5.86 -5.80
C ALA A 234 8.30 4.62 -4.89
N PRO A 235 7.25 3.77 -4.99
CA PRO A 235 7.14 2.58 -4.14
C PRO A 235 8.27 1.58 -4.31
N TRP A 236 8.80 1.48 -5.52
CA TRP A 236 9.90 0.58 -5.87
C TRP A 236 11.24 1.11 -5.36
N GLN A 237 11.43 2.42 -5.50
CA GLN A 237 12.60 3.13 -5.00
C GLN A 237 12.67 3.03 -3.48
N ASP A 238 11.58 3.35 -2.79
CA ASP A 238 11.49 3.23 -1.34
C ASP A 238 11.78 1.81 -0.87
N THR A 239 11.27 0.81 -1.60
CA THR A 239 11.54 -0.61 -1.28
C THR A 239 13.03 -0.93 -1.32
N LEU A 240 13.80 -0.43 -2.29
CA LEU A 240 15.25 -0.65 -2.35
C LEU A 240 16.00 0.07 -1.22
N VAL A 241 15.53 1.26 -0.82
CA VAL A 241 16.08 1.99 0.34
C VAL A 241 15.79 1.24 1.63
N GLU A 242 14.56 0.80 1.83
CA GLU A 242 14.12 0.04 3.01
C GLU A 242 14.85 -1.30 3.13
N TYR A 243 15.07 -1.96 2.01
CA TYR A 243 15.83 -3.20 1.97
C TYR A 243 17.31 -3.00 2.28
N GLY A 244 17.85 -1.82 1.96
CA GLY A 244 19.22 -1.40 2.26
C GLY A 244 20.20 -1.54 1.09
N TYR A 245 19.72 -1.64 -0.15
CA TYR A 245 20.60 -1.61 -1.32
C TYR A 245 21.15 -0.23 -1.62
N ILE A 246 20.36 0.78 -1.39
CA ILE A 246 20.71 2.19 -1.62
C ILE A 246 20.40 3.02 -0.37
N LYS A 247 21.17 4.09 -0.17
CA LYS A 247 20.95 4.98 0.98
C LYS A 247 19.85 6.01 0.70
N SER A 248 19.81 6.55 -0.51
CA SER A 248 18.83 7.55 -0.94
C SER A 248 18.87 7.67 -2.47
N PHE A 249 17.73 7.93 -3.11
CA PHE A 249 17.67 8.28 -4.54
C PHE A 249 17.98 9.76 -4.81
N TYR A 250 17.94 10.62 -3.79
CA TYR A 250 18.07 12.07 -3.92
C TYR A 250 19.44 12.61 -3.53
N GLY A 251 20.46 11.73 -3.45
CA GLY A 251 21.80 12.10 -3.00
C GLY A 251 21.90 12.24 -1.47
N GLU A 252 23.11 12.28 -0.96
CA GLU A 252 23.35 12.71 0.43
C GLU A 252 23.19 14.23 0.45
N GLU A 253 22.23 14.76 1.25
CA GLU A 253 22.34 16.15 1.65
C GLU A 253 23.71 16.30 2.33
N SER A 254 24.61 17.09 1.73
CA SER A 254 25.85 17.47 2.36
C SER A 254 25.50 18.13 3.69
N THR A 255 25.67 17.40 4.78
CA THR A 255 25.80 18.02 6.09
C THR A 255 27.12 18.76 6.07
N GLU A 256 27.12 20.01 5.59
CA GLU A 256 28.17 20.96 5.94
C GLU A 256 28.09 21.17 7.45
N GLU A 257 29.15 20.75 8.12
CA GLU A 257 29.41 21.05 9.52
C GLU A 257 29.71 22.55 9.71
#